data_c606fbfaa29212408716a6872ddd2742
#
_entry.id   c606fbfaa29212408716a6872ddd2742
#
_cell.length_a   1.000
_cell.length_b   1.000
_cell.length_c   1.000
_cell.angle_alpha   90.00
_cell.angle_beta   90.00
_cell.angle_gamma   90.00
#
_symmetry.space_group_name_H-M   'P 1'
#
loop_
_entity.id
_entity.type
_entity.pdbx_description
1 polymer ?
#
loop_
_entity_poly.entity_id
_entity_poly.type
_entity_poly.pdbx_seq_one_letter_code
_entity_poly.pdbx_strand_id
1 'polypeptide(L)'
;MQEVWIIDAARSPRGLGRPDKGSLAHIHPQRLLSQVLAAIAERNQLRTDAIEHVIMGCGNPAGTQRGDIARMAALDAGWLHSSGTTVDHFCGSSLMATLFGANCISTGMHDLVITGGVEMMSLPDKPNLATDQHNLHLRDKH
;
A
#
# COMPACT_ATOMS: atom_id res chain seq x y z
N MET A 1 -27.05 -2.86 1.60
CA MET A 1 -25.59 -2.63 1.85
C MET A 1 -25.27 -3.36 3.14
N GLN A 2 -24.17 -4.10 3.14
CA GLN A 2 -23.70 -4.79 4.35
C GLN A 2 -22.99 -3.80 5.27
N GLU A 3 -22.96 -4.09 6.58
CA GLU A 3 -22.15 -3.34 7.52
C GLU A 3 -20.67 -3.62 7.28
N VAL A 4 -19.84 -2.59 7.45
CA VAL A 4 -18.39 -2.66 7.26
C VAL A 4 -17.72 -2.42 8.62
N TRP A 5 -16.85 -3.35 9.00
CA TRP A 5 -16.13 -3.29 10.28
C TRP A 5 -14.63 -3.15 10.05
N ILE A 6 -14.00 -2.24 10.77
CA ILE A 6 -12.55 -2.22 10.92
C ILE A 6 -12.21 -3.10 12.11
N ILE A 7 -11.62 -4.27 11.83
CA ILE A 7 -11.35 -5.27 12.87
C ILE A 7 -10.05 -4.95 13.61
N ASP A 8 -9.00 -4.56 12.87
CA ASP A 8 -7.68 -4.28 13.44
C ASP A 8 -6.86 -3.38 12.52
N ALA A 9 -5.77 -2.82 13.06
CA ALA A 9 -4.80 -2.03 12.30
C ALA A 9 -3.39 -2.25 12.83
N ALA A 10 -2.42 -2.32 11.89
CA ALA A 10 -1.00 -2.44 12.19
C ALA A 10 -0.17 -1.48 11.35
N ARG A 11 0.97 -1.08 11.85
CA ARG A 11 1.94 -0.28 11.10
C ARG A 11 3.38 -0.60 11.50
N SER A 12 4.31 -0.34 10.59
CA SER A 12 5.73 -0.27 10.92
C SER A 12 6.08 1.01 11.67
N PRO A 13 7.22 1.11 12.35
CA PRO A 13 7.81 2.38 12.70
C PRO A 13 7.98 3.27 11.47
N ARG A 14 8.00 4.59 11.66
CA ARG A 14 8.36 5.53 10.60
C ARG A 14 9.87 5.74 10.58
N GLY A 15 10.44 5.70 9.38
CA GLY A 15 11.80 6.14 9.12
C GLY A 15 11.84 7.58 8.59
N LEU A 16 12.99 8.24 8.74
CA LEU A 16 13.24 9.51 8.06
C LEU A 16 13.31 9.26 6.54
N GLY A 17 12.61 10.06 5.75
CA GLY A 17 12.54 9.94 4.29
C GLY A 17 13.81 10.43 3.57
N ARG A 18 14.98 10.03 4.03
CA ARG A 18 16.28 10.40 3.47
C ARG A 18 17.13 9.16 3.22
N PRO A 19 17.73 9.02 2.04
CA PRO A 19 18.55 7.85 1.68
C PRO A 19 19.76 7.64 2.62
N ASP A 20 20.38 8.73 3.06
CA ASP A 20 21.61 8.75 3.86
C ASP A 20 21.38 8.60 5.38
N LYS A 21 20.15 8.84 5.86
CA LYS A 21 19.86 8.93 7.30
C LYS A 21 18.59 8.16 7.73
N GLY A 22 17.83 7.65 6.78
CA GLY A 22 16.61 6.91 7.08
C GLY A 22 16.89 5.54 7.68
N SER A 23 16.39 5.27 8.89
CA SER A 23 16.56 3.97 9.55
C SER A 23 15.97 2.80 8.76
N LEU A 24 15.00 3.07 7.89
CA LEU A 24 14.36 2.08 7.02
C LEU A 24 14.84 2.16 5.56
N ALA A 25 15.79 3.06 5.23
CA ALA A 25 16.21 3.31 3.85
C ALA A 25 16.83 2.08 3.15
N HIS A 26 17.33 1.13 3.91
CA HIS A 26 17.91 -0.13 3.41
C HIS A 26 16.88 -1.24 3.19
N ILE A 27 15.63 -1.02 3.57
CA ILE A 27 14.56 -2.02 3.44
C ILE A 27 13.81 -1.79 2.12
N HIS A 28 13.63 -2.85 1.34
CA HIS A 28 12.79 -2.78 0.14
C HIS A 28 11.33 -2.52 0.53
N PRO A 29 10.61 -1.59 -0.13
CA PRO A 29 9.23 -1.23 0.25
C PRO A 29 8.27 -2.43 0.24
N GLN A 30 8.41 -3.33 -0.72
CA GLN A 30 7.66 -4.59 -0.74
C GLN A 30 7.88 -5.40 0.54
N ARG A 31 9.14 -5.54 0.99
CA ARG A 31 9.49 -6.30 2.20
C ARG A 31 8.97 -5.59 3.46
N LEU A 32 9.01 -4.26 3.50
CA LEU A 32 8.44 -3.50 4.61
C LEU A 32 6.93 -3.73 4.72
N LEU A 33 6.23 -3.69 3.59
CA LEU A 33 4.79 -3.93 3.55
C LEU A 33 4.45 -5.39 3.91
N SER A 34 5.17 -6.38 3.35
CA SER A 34 4.90 -7.79 3.60
C SER A 34 5.04 -8.17 5.09
N GLN A 35 5.97 -7.56 5.80
CA GLN A 35 6.11 -7.76 7.26
C GLN A 35 4.89 -7.24 8.03
N VAL A 36 4.32 -6.12 7.64
CA VAL A 36 3.09 -5.57 8.26
C VAL A 36 1.89 -6.47 7.95
N LEU A 37 1.79 -6.97 6.71
CA LEU A 37 0.74 -7.92 6.32
C LEU A 37 0.85 -9.21 7.13
N ALA A 38 2.03 -9.78 7.23
CA ALA A 38 2.26 -10.99 8.03
C ALA A 38 1.90 -10.77 9.51
N ALA A 39 2.33 -9.64 10.09
CA ALA A 39 2.08 -9.32 11.50
C ALA A 39 0.58 -9.15 11.80
N ILE A 40 -0.20 -8.54 10.92
CA ILE A 40 -1.65 -8.39 11.13
C ILE A 40 -2.37 -9.73 11.02
N ALA A 41 -1.95 -10.59 10.09
CA ALA A 41 -2.52 -11.93 9.95
C ALA A 41 -2.21 -12.81 11.17
N GLU A 42 -0.96 -12.82 11.62
CA GLU A 42 -0.53 -13.60 12.79
C GLU A 42 -1.27 -13.14 14.06
N ARG A 43 -1.32 -11.83 14.31
CA ARG A 43 -1.96 -11.27 15.50
C ARG A 43 -3.45 -11.60 15.59
N ASN A 44 -4.13 -11.68 14.46
CA ASN A 44 -5.55 -11.99 14.39
C ASN A 44 -5.84 -13.46 14.05
N GLN A 45 -4.81 -14.30 13.96
CA GLN A 45 -4.94 -15.72 13.59
C GLN A 45 -5.73 -15.91 12.29
N LEU A 46 -5.52 -15.01 11.32
CA LEU A 46 -6.23 -15.05 10.06
C LEU A 46 -5.74 -16.20 9.20
N ARG A 47 -6.67 -16.91 8.63
CA ARG A 47 -6.38 -17.81 7.50
C ARG A 47 -6.09 -16.93 6.27
N THR A 48 -4.88 -17.00 5.76
CA THR A 48 -4.44 -16.15 4.63
C THR A 48 -5.15 -16.48 3.33
N ASP A 49 -5.69 -17.70 3.20
CA ASP A 49 -6.53 -18.11 2.07
C ASP A 49 -7.95 -17.52 2.12
N ALA A 50 -8.37 -16.99 3.26
CA ALA A 50 -9.63 -16.26 3.41
C ALA A 50 -9.51 -14.77 3.06
N ILE A 51 -8.29 -14.24 2.89
CA ILE A 51 -8.08 -12.85 2.50
C ILE A 51 -8.22 -12.75 0.98
N GLU A 52 -9.33 -12.20 0.52
CA GLU A 52 -9.68 -12.20 -0.90
C GLU A 52 -8.95 -11.10 -1.68
N HIS A 53 -8.78 -9.92 -1.05
CA HIS A 53 -8.17 -8.78 -1.73
C HIS A 53 -7.29 -7.96 -0.78
N VAL A 54 -6.15 -7.52 -1.31
CA VAL A 54 -5.22 -6.59 -0.66
C VAL A 54 -5.19 -5.30 -1.48
N ILE A 55 -5.66 -4.19 -0.92
CA ILE A 55 -5.71 -2.89 -1.60
C ILE A 55 -4.75 -1.94 -0.89
N MET A 56 -3.69 -1.52 -1.58
CA MET A 56 -2.65 -0.69 -0.97
C MET A 56 -2.47 0.62 -1.71
N GLY A 57 -2.39 1.69 -0.95
CA GLY A 57 -2.02 3.00 -1.46
C GLY A 57 -0.51 3.16 -1.61
N CYS A 58 -0.09 3.75 -2.73
CA CYS A 58 1.28 4.19 -2.96
C CYS A 58 1.23 5.47 -3.78
N GLY A 59 1.69 6.58 -3.21
CA GLY A 59 1.58 7.90 -3.85
C GLY A 59 2.67 8.17 -4.88
N ASN A 60 3.64 7.29 -5.01
CA ASN A 60 4.65 7.32 -6.06
C ASN A 60 5.04 5.88 -6.45
N PRO A 61 4.22 5.22 -7.27
CA PRO A 61 4.42 3.82 -7.68
C PRO A 61 5.52 3.70 -8.76
N ALA A 62 6.72 4.18 -8.44
CA ALA A 62 7.88 4.20 -9.34
C ALA A 62 9.10 3.53 -8.70
N GLY A 63 10.13 3.24 -9.49
CA GLY A 63 11.34 2.57 -9.02
C GLY A 63 11.00 1.22 -8.37
N THR A 64 11.46 1.01 -7.14
CA THR A 64 11.19 -0.21 -6.37
C THR A 64 9.75 -0.29 -5.81
N GLN A 65 8.96 0.78 -5.95
CA GLN A 65 7.53 0.80 -5.63
C GLN A 65 6.63 0.56 -6.85
N ARG A 66 7.21 0.38 -8.04
CA ARG A 66 6.48 0.15 -9.29
C ARG A 66 5.80 -1.22 -9.32
N GLY A 67 4.91 -1.36 -10.29
CA GLY A 67 4.08 -2.54 -10.42
C GLY A 67 2.95 -2.54 -9.42
N ASP A 68 2.31 -3.66 -9.22
CA ASP A 68 1.31 -3.81 -8.18
C ASP A 68 1.98 -4.19 -6.86
N ILE A 69 2.42 -3.18 -6.09
CA ILE A 69 3.10 -3.41 -4.80
C ILE A 69 2.19 -4.13 -3.78
N ALA A 70 0.88 -3.96 -3.89
CA ALA A 70 -0.09 -4.67 -3.05
C ALA A 70 0.00 -6.17 -3.29
N ARG A 71 -0.09 -6.60 -4.54
CA ARG A 71 0.01 -8.01 -4.91
C ARG A 71 1.41 -8.57 -4.61
N MET A 72 2.46 -7.81 -4.94
CA MET A 72 3.83 -8.26 -4.70
C MET A 72 4.13 -8.44 -3.21
N ALA A 73 3.63 -7.56 -2.35
CA ALA A 73 3.80 -7.71 -0.90
C ALA A 73 2.97 -8.87 -0.33
N ALA A 74 1.76 -9.10 -0.85
CA ALA A 74 0.94 -10.25 -0.48
C ALA A 74 1.65 -11.57 -0.82
N LEU A 75 2.23 -11.68 -2.01
CA LEU A 75 3.03 -12.84 -2.42
C LEU A 75 4.27 -13.03 -1.53
N ASP A 76 4.98 -11.95 -1.21
CA ASP A 76 6.14 -11.98 -0.33
C ASP A 76 5.77 -12.37 1.11
N ALA A 77 4.54 -12.07 1.54
CA ALA A 77 3.97 -12.55 2.81
C ALA A 77 3.43 -13.99 2.74
N GLY A 78 3.51 -14.65 1.59
CA GLY A 78 3.02 -16.01 1.40
C GLY A 78 1.52 -16.13 1.09
N TRP A 79 0.84 -15.03 0.79
CA TRP A 79 -0.60 -15.01 0.51
C TRP A 79 -0.88 -15.25 -0.98
N LEU A 80 -0.87 -16.51 -1.37
CA LEU A 80 -0.93 -16.90 -2.79
C LEU A 80 -2.31 -16.66 -3.42
N HIS A 81 -3.36 -16.72 -2.63
CA HIS A 81 -4.76 -16.66 -3.12
C HIS A 81 -5.33 -15.23 -3.17
N SER A 82 -4.77 -14.30 -2.39
CA SER A 82 -5.25 -12.92 -2.35
C SER A 82 -4.97 -12.20 -3.67
N SER A 83 -5.96 -11.53 -4.24
CA SER A 83 -5.72 -10.55 -5.30
C SER A 83 -5.07 -9.28 -4.73
N GLY A 84 -4.47 -8.45 -5.57
CA GLY A 84 -3.86 -7.20 -5.16
C GLY A 84 -4.27 -6.05 -6.07
N THR A 85 -4.34 -4.85 -5.52
CA THR A 85 -4.53 -3.61 -6.28
C THR A 85 -3.78 -2.48 -5.61
N THR A 86 -2.96 -1.79 -6.38
CA THR A 86 -2.28 -0.58 -5.92
C THR A 86 -3.03 0.65 -6.39
N VAL A 87 -3.33 1.56 -5.46
CA VAL A 87 -4.05 2.81 -5.70
C VAL A 87 -3.08 3.97 -5.59
N ASP A 88 -3.06 4.83 -6.59
CA ASP A 88 -2.40 6.13 -6.53
C ASP A 88 -3.44 7.25 -6.44
N HIS A 89 -3.40 7.98 -5.35
CA HIS A 89 -4.15 9.20 -5.08
C HIS A 89 -3.25 10.18 -4.30
N PHE A 90 -1.98 10.24 -4.70
CA PHE A 90 -0.96 11.02 -4.00
C PHE A 90 -0.93 10.72 -2.49
N CYS A 91 -0.89 11.73 -1.64
CA CYS A 91 -0.85 11.58 -0.18
C CYS A 91 -2.12 10.95 0.42
N GLY A 92 -3.20 10.88 -0.34
CA GLY A 92 -4.47 10.25 0.05
C GLY A 92 -4.63 8.79 -0.34
N SER A 93 -3.60 8.17 -0.95
CA SER A 93 -3.69 6.82 -1.54
C SER A 93 -4.19 5.76 -0.56
N SER A 94 -3.66 5.72 0.67
CA SER A 94 -4.06 4.70 1.66
C SER A 94 -5.49 4.90 2.16
N LEU A 95 -5.94 6.15 2.30
CA LEU A 95 -7.33 6.44 2.66
C LEU A 95 -8.28 6.03 1.53
N MET A 96 -7.89 6.28 0.28
CA MET A 96 -8.66 5.84 -0.88
C MET A 96 -8.70 4.31 -0.99
N ALA A 97 -7.60 3.62 -0.71
CA ALA A 97 -7.56 2.16 -0.63
C ALA A 97 -8.54 1.62 0.43
N THR A 98 -8.60 2.28 1.59
CA THR A 98 -9.54 1.92 2.67
C THR A 98 -10.99 2.13 2.23
N LEU A 99 -11.29 3.22 1.55
CA LEU A 99 -12.62 3.48 1.01
C LEU A 99 -13.05 2.42 -0.03
N PHE A 100 -12.13 2.03 -0.91
CA PHE A 100 -12.39 0.97 -1.88
C PHE A 100 -12.64 -0.37 -1.20
N GLY A 101 -11.85 -0.74 -0.19
CA GLY A 101 -12.09 -1.95 0.60
C GLY A 101 -13.45 -1.94 1.30
N ALA A 102 -13.82 -0.81 1.90
CA ALA A 102 -15.15 -0.64 2.51
C ALA A 102 -16.28 -0.82 1.48
N ASN A 103 -16.11 -0.28 0.27
CA ASN A 103 -17.07 -0.47 -0.82
C ASN A 103 -17.18 -1.93 -1.26
N CYS A 104 -16.06 -2.65 -1.36
CA CYS A 104 -16.08 -4.08 -1.69
C CYS A 104 -16.91 -4.89 -0.68
N ILE A 105 -16.73 -4.63 0.62
CA ILE A 105 -17.51 -5.29 1.68
C ILE A 105 -18.98 -4.88 1.60
N SER A 106 -19.27 -3.57 1.53
CA SER A 106 -20.64 -3.06 1.58
C SER A 106 -21.52 -3.54 0.42
N THR A 107 -20.89 -3.82 -0.73
CA THR A 107 -21.57 -4.33 -1.93
C THR A 107 -21.64 -5.86 -2.01
N GLY A 108 -21.00 -6.57 -1.06
CA GLY A 108 -20.92 -8.03 -1.06
C GLY A 108 -19.98 -8.61 -2.12
N MET A 109 -19.04 -7.81 -2.61
CA MET A 109 -18.02 -8.27 -3.55
C MET A 109 -16.98 -9.15 -2.85
N HIS A 110 -16.67 -8.83 -1.60
CA HIS A 110 -15.72 -9.54 -0.74
C HIS A 110 -16.23 -9.57 0.69
N ASP A 111 -15.80 -10.59 1.45
CA ASP A 111 -16.10 -10.73 2.87
C ASP A 111 -14.94 -10.27 3.76
N LEU A 112 -13.69 -10.38 3.26
CA LEU A 112 -12.49 -9.99 3.99
C LEU A 112 -11.47 -9.34 3.06
N VAL A 113 -11.14 -8.07 3.33
CA VAL A 113 -10.12 -7.31 2.62
C VAL A 113 -9.11 -6.71 3.57
N ILE A 114 -7.87 -6.58 3.11
CA ILE A 114 -6.83 -5.84 3.81
C ILE A 114 -6.55 -4.56 3.02
N THR A 115 -6.59 -3.43 3.71
CA THR A 115 -6.31 -2.12 3.10
C THR A 115 -5.20 -1.39 3.84
N GLY A 116 -4.46 -0.56 3.15
CA GLY A 116 -3.38 0.21 3.76
C GLY A 116 -2.54 0.93 2.73
N GLY A 117 -1.23 0.99 2.97
CA GLY A 117 -0.30 1.56 2.00
C GLY A 117 1.14 1.52 2.46
N VAL A 118 2.02 1.82 1.53
CA VAL A 118 3.46 1.96 1.76
C VAL A 118 4.01 3.12 0.93
N GLU A 119 4.91 3.90 1.53
CA GLU A 119 5.62 4.96 0.83
C GLU A 119 7.04 5.09 1.36
N MET A 120 8.02 4.76 0.53
CA MET A 120 9.45 4.85 0.85
C MET A 120 10.02 6.18 0.34
N MET A 121 9.91 7.23 1.14
CA MET A 121 10.44 8.55 0.81
C MET A 121 11.98 8.61 0.73
N SER A 122 12.68 7.60 1.22
CA SER A 122 14.14 7.46 1.21
C SER A 122 14.71 6.80 -0.05
N LEU A 123 13.89 6.44 -1.04
CA LEU A 123 14.38 5.83 -2.28
C LEU A 123 15.21 6.84 -3.08
N PRO A 124 16.45 6.49 -3.49
CA PRO A 124 17.34 7.40 -4.22
C PRO A 124 16.83 7.73 -5.63
N ASP A 125 16.19 6.76 -6.28
CA ASP A 125 15.72 6.88 -7.68
C ASP A 125 14.26 7.34 -7.76
N LYS A 126 13.77 8.01 -6.74
CA LYS A 126 12.40 8.51 -6.74
C LYS A 126 12.26 9.62 -7.77
N PRO A 127 11.45 9.44 -8.83
CA PRO A 127 11.23 10.51 -9.79
C PRO A 127 10.61 11.72 -9.05
N ASN A 128 11.16 12.88 -9.32
CA ASN A 128 10.59 14.12 -8.81
C ASN A 128 9.42 14.54 -9.71
N LEU A 129 8.22 14.15 -9.32
CA LEU A 129 7.01 14.48 -10.08
C LEU A 129 6.82 15.99 -10.28
N ALA A 130 7.36 16.81 -9.39
CA ALA A 130 7.27 18.27 -9.52
C ALA A 130 8.18 18.82 -10.64
N THR A 131 9.19 18.08 -11.06
CA THR A 131 10.10 18.44 -12.14
C THR A 131 9.91 17.64 -13.41
N ASP A 132 8.95 16.71 -13.43
CA ASP A 132 8.59 15.99 -14.64
C ASP A 132 8.07 16.96 -15.70
N GLN A 133 8.69 16.94 -16.89
CA GLN A 133 8.36 17.88 -17.97
C GLN A 133 6.88 17.77 -18.41
N HIS A 134 6.30 16.58 -18.32
CA HIS A 134 4.88 16.39 -18.64
C HIS A 134 3.94 17.08 -17.65
N ASN A 135 4.38 17.28 -16.41
CA ASN A 135 3.59 17.94 -15.37
C ASN A 135 3.86 19.44 -15.27
N LEU A 136 5.00 19.93 -15.75
CA LEU A 136 5.34 21.36 -15.68
C LEU A 136 4.32 22.23 -16.42
N HIS A 137 3.83 21.80 -17.58
CA HIS A 137 2.85 22.58 -18.33
C HIS A 137 1.47 22.66 -17.64
N LEU A 138 1.14 21.72 -16.76
CA LEU A 138 -0.09 21.77 -15.94
C LEU A 138 0.09 22.78 -14.80
N ARG A 139 1.25 22.80 -14.17
CA ARG A 139 1.58 23.74 -13.11
C ARG A 139 1.47 25.19 -13.58
N ASP A 140 1.91 25.47 -14.79
CA ASP A 140 1.92 26.84 -15.35
C ASP A 140 0.52 27.31 -15.81
N LYS A 141 -0.50 26.43 -15.75
CA LYS A 141 -1.89 26.72 -16.12
C LYS A 141 -2.82 26.96 -14.91
N HIS A 142 -2.37 26.65 -13.72
CA HIS A 142 -3.10 26.74 -12.46
C HIS A 142 -2.28 27.48 -11.40
#